data_3789f13e07827e764041aee4ba18379e
#
_entry.id   3789f13e07827e764041aee4ba18379e
#
_cell.length_a   1.000
_cell.length_b   1.000
_cell.length_c   1.000
_cell.angle_alpha   90.00
_cell.angle_beta   90.00
_cell.angle_gamma   90.00
#
_symmetry.space_group_name_H-M   'P 1'
#
loop_
_entity.id
_entity.type
_entity.pdbx_description
1 polymer ?
#
loop_
_entity_poly.entity_id
_entity_poly.type
_entity_poly.pdbx_seq_one_letter_code
_entity_poly.pdbx_strand_id
1 'polypeptide(L)'
;MTTAKHWTRGTKLNLERALKIGDELGGHIVAGHADGIATIVKRDDLPDMARFELRTTRELARFIAAKGSVTLDGVSLTVNTVQDVVFSVLIIPHTLNVTTLGGWRAGAEVNLEVDLMARYAARLAEMK
;
A
#
# COMPACT_ATOMS: atom_id res chain seq x y z
N MET A 1 -6.99 8.86 -9.46
CA MET A 1 -6.94 9.73 -8.27
C MET A 1 -5.75 9.36 -7.39
N THR A 2 -4.94 10.33 -7.03
CA THR A 2 -3.73 10.12 -6.22
C THR A 2 -3.54 11.26 -5.22
N THR A 3 -2.58 11.12 -4.32
CA THR A 3 -2.20 12.19 -3.39
C THR A 3 -1.37 13.28 -4.07
N ALA A 4 -0.99 13.13 -5.33
CA ALA A 4 -0.17 14.10 -6.05
C ALA A 4 -0.77 15.51 -6.04
N LYS A 5 -2.08 15.63 -5.95
CA LYS A 5 -2.77 16.91 -5.83
C LYS A 5 -2.35 17.73 -4.60
N HIS A 6 -1.78 17.07 -3.59
CA HIS A 6 -1.28 17.72 -2.38
C HIS A 6 0.22 17.97 -2.40
N TRP A 7 0.91 17.57 -3.47
CA TRP A 7 2.36 17.73 -3.55
C TRP A 7 2.73 19.20 -3.72
N THR A 8 3.68 19.61 -2.91
CA THR A 8 4.26 20.94 -2.96
C THR A 8 5.77 20.82 -2.85
N ARG A 9 6.47 21.94 -3.00
CA ARG A 9 7.91 21.96 -2.80
C ARG A 9 8.24 21.47 -1.38
N GLY A 10 9.15 20.52 -1.26
CA GLY A 10 9.53 19.93 0.02
C GLY A 10 8.75 18.69 0.43
N THR A 11 7.72 18.31 -0.33
CA THR A 11 7.02 17.03 -0.10
C THR A 11 7.98 15.87 -0.25
N LYS A 12 8.00 14.96 0.73
CA LYS A 12 8.82 13.75 0.67
C LYS A 12 8.15 12.69 -0.16
N LEU A 13 8.91 12.05 -1.03
CA LEU A 13 8.43 11.02 -1.93
C LEU A 13 9.29 9.77 -1.80
N ASN A 14 8.69 8.61 -2.04
CA ASN A 14 9.43 7.37 -2.20
C ASN A 14 9.86 7.27 -3.66
N LEU A 15 11.15 7.17 -3.90
CA LEU A 15 11.71 7.04 -5.24
C LEU A 15 12.37 5.67 -5.40
N GLU A 16 12.18 5.09 -6.57
CA GLU A 16 12.73 3.79 -6.89
C GLU A 16 13.16 3.77 -8.36
N ARG A 17 14.27 3.12 -8.64
CA ARG A 17 14.71 2.94 -10.03
C ARG A 17 13.81 1.94 -10.73
N ALA A 18 13.57 2.17 -12.02
CA ALA A 18 12.84 1.21 -12.83
C ALA A 18 13.54 -0.15 -12.83
N LEU A 19 12.73 -1.21 -12.73
CA LEU A 19 13.24 -2.58 -12.77
C LEU A 19 13.74 -2.89 -14.18
N LYS A 20 14.92 -3.50 -14.27
CA LYS A 20 15.49 -3.98 -15.53
C LYS A 20 15.25 -5.48 -15.66
N ILE A 21 15.26 -5.97 -16.90
CA ILE A 21 15.18 -7.42 -17.14
C ILE A 21 16.35 -8.11 -16.43
N GLY A 22 16.05 -9.13 -15.63
CA GLY A 22 17.05 -9.87 -14.85
C GLY A 22 17.24 -9.37 -13.42
N ASP A 23 16.67 -8.22 -13.07
CA ASP A 23 16.72 -7.73 -11.69
C ASP A 23 15.84 -8.56 -10.77
N GLU A 24 16.24 -8.65 -9.50
CA GLU A 24 15.44 -9.32 -8.48
C GLU A 24 14.23 -8.46 -8.09
N LEU A 25 13.08 -9.12 -7.87
CA LEU A 25 11.90 -8.45 -7.34
C LEU A 25 12.01 -8.34 -5.82
N GLY A 26 11.99 -7.11 -5.29
CA GLY A 26 11.98 -6.83 -3.87
C GLY A 26 10.58 -6.89 -3.22
N GLY A 27 9.62 -7.51 -3.88
CA GLY A 27 8.24 -7.62 -3.42
C GLY A 27 7.39 -8.25 -4.51
N HIS A 28 6.14 -7.85 -4.64
CA HIS A 28 5.30 -8.30 -5.76
C HIS A 28 5.48 -7.38 -6.98
N ILE A 29 4.84 -7.74 -8.10
CA ILE A 29 4.87 -6.90 -9.31
C ILE A 29 4.05 -5.65 -9.05
N VAL A 30 4.71 -4.49 -9.10
CA VAL A 30 4.09 -3.17 -8.93
C VAL A 30 4.12 -2.45 -10.27
N ALA A 31 2.95 -2.15 -10.80
CA ALA A 31 2.83 -1.52 -12.12
C ALA A 31 3.07 -0.01 -12.09
N GLY A 32 2.94 0.61 -10.92
CA GLY A 32 3.05 2.06 -10.79
C GLY A 32 1.75 2.79 -11.13
N HIS A 33 0.64 2.07 -11.21
CA HIS A 33 -0.68 2.65 -11.49
C HIS A 33 -1.49 2.71 -10.20
N ALA A 34 -1.48 3.87 -9.54
CA ALA A 34 -2.27 4.05 -8.33
C ALA A 34 -3.77 3.92 -8.65
N ASP A 35 -4.45 3.05 -7.94
CA ASP A 35 -5.88 2.80 -8.12
C ASP A 35 -6.74 3.78 -7.34
N GLY A 36 -6.21 4.32 -6.27
CA GLY A 36 -6.93 5.25 -5.41
C GLY A 36 -6.11 5.64 -4.19
N ILE A 37 -6.83 5.99 -3.14
CA ILE A 37 -6.26 6.49 -1.91
C ILE A 37 -6.76 5.65 -0.74
N ALA A 38 -5.87 5.39 0.22
CA ALA A 38 -6.25 4.86 1.52
C ALA A 38 -5.95 5.93 2.58
N THR A 39 -6.74 5.93 3.64
CA THR A 39 -6.56 6.85 4.76
C THR A 39 -6.07 6.06 5.96
N ILE A 40 -5.00 6.52 6.61
CA ILE A 40 -4.50 5.91 7.83
C ILE A 40 -5.47 6.26 8.96
N VAL A 41 -6.05 5.24 9.59
CA VAL A 41 -7.00 5.44 10.68
C VAL A 41 -6.37 5.23 12.06
N LYS A 42 -5.26 4.47 12.11
CA LYS A 42 -4.56 4.19 13.37
C LYS A 42 -3.12 3.82 13.12
N ARG A 43 -2.25 4.24 14.03
CA ARG A 43 -0.84 3.82 14.08
C ARG A 43 -0.52 3.34 15.50
N ASP A 44 0.02 2.13 15.60
CA ASP A 44 0.53 1.55 16.85
C ASP A 44 2.01 1.25 16.68
N ASP A 45 2.85 1.93 17.44
CA ASP A 45 4.29 1.64 17.48
C ASP A 45 4.53 0.50 18.46
N LEU A 46 5.08 -0.60 17.93
CA LEU A 46 5.43 -1.80 18.68
C LEU A 46 6.94 -1.85 18.87
N PRO A 47 7.48 -2.69 19.79
CA PRO A 47 8.93 -2.74 20.01
C PRO A 47 9.77 -2.96 18.75
N ASP A 48 9.30 -3.82 17.83
CA ASP A 48 10.06 -4.24 16.66
C ASP A 48 9.45 -3.81 15.33
N MET A 49 8.34 -3.05 15.35
CA MET A 49 7.63 -2.68 14.12
C MET A 49 6.58 -1.63 14.41
N ALA A 50 5.93 -1.14 13.37
CA ALA A 50 4.74 -0.31 13.51
C ALA A 50 3.57 -1.00 12.80
N ARG A 51 2.40 -0.96 13.43
CA ARG A 51 1.17 -1.48 12.87
C ARG A 51 0.31 -0.30 12.43
N PHE A 52 -0.14 -0.35 11.19
CA PHE A 52 -1.03 0.66 10.63
C PHE A 52 -2.35 0.04 10.24
N GLU A 53 -3.44 0.70 10.59
CA GLU A 53 -4.76 0.39 10.04
C GLU A 53 -5.12 1.46 9.04
N LEU A 54 -5.61 1.03 7.87
CA LEU A 54 -5.97 1.92 6.77
C LEU A 54 -7.36 1.60 6.28
N ARG A 55 -8.06 2.65 5.84
CA ARG A 55 -9.39 2.52 5.24
C ARG A 55 -9.32 2.92 3.78
N THR A 56 -9.99 2.16 2.93
CA THR A 56 -10.16 2.51 1.53
C THR A 56 -11.63 2.41 1.12
N THR A 57 -11.91 2.60 -0.15
CA THR A 57 -13.28 2.45 -0.66
C THR A 57 -13.68 0.98 -0.69
N ARG A 58 -14.97 0.70 -0.64
CA ARG A 58 -15.49 -0.66 -0.77
C ARG A 58 -15.10 -1.28 -2.11
N GLU A 59 -15.06 -0.49 -3.15
CA GLU A 59 -14.66 -0.92 -4.49
C GLU A 59 -13.22 -1.46 -4.51
N LEU A 60 -12.30 -0.78 -3.85
CA LEU A 60 -10.90 -1.21 -3.80
C LEU A 60 -10.65 -2.29 -2.75
N ALA A 61 -11.40 -2.28 -1.66
CA ALA A 61 -11.25 -3.24 -0.57
C ALA A 61 -11.44 -4.69 -1.04
N ARG A 62 -12.26 -4.92 -2.06
CA ARG A 62 -12.48 -6.27 -2.63
C ARG A 62 -11.22 -6.92 -3.17
N PHE A 63 -10.22 -6.13 -3.52
CA PHE A 63 -8.93 -6.63 -4.03
C PHE A 63 -7.90 -6.84 -2.93
N ILE A 64 -8.25 -6.57 -1.68
CA ILE A 64 -7.33 -6.65 -0.55
C ILE A 64 -7.71 -7.86 0.31
N ALA A 65 -6.75 -8.77 0.47
CA ALA A 65 -6.96 -10.00 1.23
C ALA A 65 -5.84 -10.19 2.25
N ALA A 66 -6.18 -10.77 3.40
CA ALA A 66 -5.18 -11.11 4.40
C ALA A 66 -4.09 -11.99 3.79
N LYS A 67 -2.84 -11.70 4.09
CA LYS A 67 -1.64 -12.35 3.54
C LYS A 67 -1.40 -12.07 2.05
N GLY A 68 -2.26 -11.28 1.42
CA GLY A 68 -2.05 -10.80 0.06
C GLY A 68 -1.13 -9.59 0.04
N SER A 69 -0.88 -9.07 -1.15
CA SER A 69 0.01 -7.93 -1.37
C SER A 69 -0.77 -6.66 -1.68
N VAL A 70 -0.21 -5.53 -1.25
CA VAL A 70 -0.72 -4.21 -1.56
C VAL A 70 0.46 -3.27 -1.72
N THR A 71 0.31 -2.23 -2.53
CA THR A 71 1.32 -1.19 -2.66
C THR A 71 0.78 0.10 -2.09
N LEU A 72 1.50 0.66 -1.12
CA LEU A 72 1.14 1.91 -0.47
C LEU A 72 2.29 2.90 -0.63
N ASP A 73 2.00 4.05 -1.22
CA ASP A 73 3.01 5.07 -1.57
C ASP A 73 4.24 4.48 -2.26
N GLY A 74 4.00 3.51 -3.16
CA GLY A 74 5.03 2.85 -3.94
C GLY A 74 5.76 1.72 -3.24
N VAL A 75 5.41 1.41 -2.00
CA VAL A 75 6.08 0.36 -1.22
C VAL A 75 5.22 -0.91 -1.23
N SER A 76 5.84 -2.04 -1.62
CA SER A 76 5.21 -3.36 -1.61
C SER A 76 5.09 -3.87 -0.18
N LEU A 77 3.88 -4.20 0.24
CA LEU A 77 3.59 -4.63 1.60
C LEU A 77 2.70 -5.86 1.61
N THR A 78 2.80 -6.63 2.68
CA THR A 78 1.90 -7.76 2.93
C THR A 78 0.77 -7.31 3.84
N VAL A 79 -0.46 -7.62 3.46
CA VAL A 79 -1.64 -7.32 4.27
C VAL A 79 -1.70 -8.28 5.46
N ASN A 80 -1.82 -7.73 6.66
CA ASN A 80 -1.90 -8.51 7.90
C ASN A 80 -3.34 -8.95 8.18
N THR A 81 -4.25 -8.01 8.32
CA THR A 81 -5.67 -8.29 8.59
C THR A 81 -6.56 -7.48 7.66
N VAL A 82 -7.75 -7.99 7.42
CA VAL A 82 -8.80 -7.28 6.66
C VAL A 82 -10.12 -7.42 7.39
N GLN A 83 -10.81 -6.32 7.55
CA GLN A 83 -12.17 -6.30 8.08
C GLN A 83 -12.96 -5.25 7.32
N ASP A 84 -13.82 -5.71 6.41
CA ASP A 84 -14.60 -4.86 5.52
C ASP A 84 -13.71 -3.91 4.71
N VAL A 85 -13.79 -2.60 4.93
CA VAL A 85 -13.01 -1.60 4.19
C VAL A 85 -11.72 -1.17 4.92
N VAL A 86 -11.42 -1.81 6.05
CA VAL A 86 -10.23 -1.51 6.85
C VAL A 86 -9.27 -2.70 6.78
N PHE A 87 -8.02 -2.41 6.51
CA PHE A 87 -6.97 -3.43 6.51
C PHE A 87 -5.78 -2.94 7.31
N SER A 88 -4.90 -3.86 7.70
CA SER A 88 -3.71 -3.52 8.45
C SER A 88 -2.45 -4.05 7.79
N VAL A 89 -1.35 -3.35 8.03
CA VAL A 89 0.00 -3.76 7.63
C VAL A 89 0.93 -3.60 8.80
N LEU A 90 1.95 -4.47 8.86
CA LEU A 90 3.03 -4.38 9.84
C LEU A 90 4.29 -3.95 9.10
N ILE A 91 4.92 -2.86 9.55
CA ILE A 91 6.07 -2.27 8.88
C ILE A 91 7.31 -2.45 9.75
N ILE A 92 8.35 -3.07 9.18
CA ILE A 92 9.62 -3.28 9.87
C ILE A 92 10.41 -1.98 10.00
N PRO A 93 11.33 -1.86 10.98
CA PRO A 93 12.09 -0.63 11.20
C PRO A 93 12.86 -0.14 9.96
N HIS A 94 13.43 -1.05 9.20
CA HIS A 94 14.17 -0.67 7.99
C HIS A 94 13.27 0.12 7.02
N THR A 95 12.08 -0.39 6.73
CA THR A 95 11.13 0.28 5.82
C THR A 95 10.66 1.63 6.40
N LEU A 96 10.43 1.70 7.71
CA LEU A 96 10.08 2.96 8.37
C LEU A 96 11.19 4.02 8.19
N ASN A 97 12.45 3.60 8.19
CA ASN A 97 13.59 4.50 8.11
C ASN A 97 13.93 4.95 6.69
N VAL A 98 13.79 4.06 5.71
CA VAL A 98 14.25 4.35 4.34
C VAL A 98 13.14 4.83 3.40
N THR A 99 11.89 4.84 3.86
CA THR A 99 10.75 5.32 3.07
C THR A 99 10.00 6.41 3.82
N THR A 100 8.99 6.99 3.16
CA THR A 100 8.11 7.99 3.80
C THR A 100 7.20 7.39 4.86
N LEU A 101 7.14 6.07 4.97
CA LEU A 101 6.20 5.39 5.87
C LEU A 101 6.46 5.69 7.34
N GLY A 102 7.70 5.99 7.71
CA GLY A 102 8.04 6.36 9.08
C GLY A 102 7.32 7.62 9.56
N GLY A 103 6.93 8.49 8.64
CA GLY A 103 6.19 9.72 8.94
C GLY A 103 4.67 9.58 8.89
N TRP A 104 4.15 8.40 8.63
CA TRP A 104 2.70 8.20 8.52
C TRP A 104 2.00 8.45 9.86
N ARG A 105 0.86 9.14 9.79
CA ARG A 105 0.04 9.46 10.97
C ARG A 105 -1.43 9.23 10.66
N ALA A 106 -2.23 8.98 11.69
CA ALA A 106 -3.67 8.90 11.56
C ALA A 106 -4.21 10.16 10.88
N GLY A 107 -5.10 10.00 9.92
CA GLY A 107 -5.66 11.07 9.10
C GLY A 107 -4.90 11.32 7.79
N ALA A 108 -3.68 10.83 7.64
CA ALA A 108 -2.93 10.99 6.40
C ALA A 108 -3.48 10.10 5.29
N GLU A 109 -3.38 10.59 4.05
CA GLU A 109 -3.76 9.84 2.85
C GLU A 109 -2.52 9.28 2.17
N VAL A 110 -2.63 8.07 1.65
CA VAL A 110 -1.55 7.41 0.93
C VAL A 110 -2.08 6.86 -0.40
N ASN A 111 -1.21 6.79 -1.40
CA ASN A 111 -1.56 6.17 -2.67
C ASN A 111 -1.68 4.67 -2.51
N LEU A 112 -2.72 4.10 -3.08
CA LEU A 112 -2.98 2.66 -3.03
C LEU A 112 -3.01 2.08 -4.43
N GLU A 113 -2.23 1.01 -4.63
CA GLU A 113 -2.29 0.18 -5.82
C GLU A 113 -2.62 -1.25 -5.38
N VAL A 114 -3.66 -1.83 -5.95
CA VAL A 114 -4.02 -3.22 -5.64
C VAL A 114 -3.15 -4.19 -6.44
N ASP A 115 -3.00 -5.41 -5.93
CA ASP A 115 -2.22 -6.45 -6.59
C ASP A 115 -2.90 -6.86 -7.91
N LEU A 116 -2.12 -6.94 -9.00
CA LEU A 116 -2.62 -7.38 -10.30
C LEU A 116 -3.24 -8.77 -10.25
N MET A 117 -2.67 -9.67 -9.44
CA MET A 117 -3.22 -11.02 -9.29
C MET A 117 -4.62 -10.98 -8.69
N ALA A 118 -4.84 -10.13 -7.70
CA ALA A 118 -6.16 -9.94 -7.10
C ALA A 118 -7.15 -9.36 -8.11
N ARG A 119 -6.68 -8.43 -8.94
CA ARG A 119 -7.50 -7.82 -9.99
C ARG A 119 -7.97 -8.86 -11.01
N TYR A 120 -7.06 -9.70 -11.48
CA TYR A 120 -7.41 -10.76 -12.44
C TYR A 120 -8.31 -11.82 -11.82
N ALA A 121 -8.04 -12.22 -10.58
CA ALA A 121 -8.90 -13.17 -9.87
C ALA A 121 -10.33 -12.64 -9.72
N ALA A 122 -10.49 -11.38 -9.37
CA ALA A 122 -11.80 -10.74 -9.26
C ALA A 122 -12.53 -10.70 -10.61
N ARG A 123 -11.82 -10.35 -11.69
CA ARG A 123 -12.40 -10.31 -13.03
C ARG A 123 -12.89 -11.68 -13.48
N LEU A 124 -12.09 -12.73 -13.25
CA LEU A 124 -12.48 -14.08 -13.59
C LEU A 124 -13.71 -14.56 -12.79
N ALA A 125 -13.79 -14.18 -11.52
CA ALA A 125 -14.95 -14.50 -10.68
C ALA A 125 -16.23 -13.82 -11.20
N GLU A 126 -16.13 -12.62 -11.75
CA GLU A 126 -17.26 -11.88 -12.33
C GLU A 126 -17.75 -12.50 -13.63
N MET A 127 -16.92 -13.26 -14.33
CA MET A 127 -17.23 -13.84 -15.63
C MET A 127 -18.01 -15.16 -15.57
N LYS A 128 -18.29 -15.65 -14.38
CA LYS A 128 -19.06 -16.88 -14.18
C LYS A 128 -20.56 -16.65 -14.43
#